data_72c12e9a3f8323fce3f1e9a96c62617b
#
_entry.id   72c12e9a3f8323fce3f1e9a96c62617b
#
_cell.length_a   1.000
_cell.length_b   1.000
_cell.length_c   1.000
_cell.angle_alpha   90.00
_cell.angle_beta   90.00
_cell.angle_gamma   90.00
#
_symmetry.space_group_name_H-M   'P 1'
#
loop_
_entity.id
_entity.type
_entity.pdbx_description
1 polymer ?
#
loop_
_entity_poly.entity_id
_entity_poly.type
_entity_poly.pdbx_seq_one_letter_code
_entity_poly.pdbx_strand_id
1 'polypeptide(L)'
;MNKETQKIVDQYERRKNNENVIRHSDNFYFNHFAQSERELVYTEIIKKRFNSPGLIKILEIGAGTGVNLHFFKRLGFKWENINANELLSDRFEVLRNTFPQIRLFEGDACDIEINQENTFDIVFQSTVFTSILDTTFKIKLANKMWSLLKPGGIVLWYDFAFDNPKNKDVKGIKKKEITQLFNQSKRIVFHSTTLAPPIGRQVKKLYPLLNLFPFLRTHLIAEIEK
;
A
#
# COMPACT_ATOMS: atom_id res chain seq x y z
N MET A 1 -18.29 -11.47 -8.16
CA MET A 1 -17.33 -11.09 -7.10
C MET A 1 -16.90 -12.34 -6.35
N ASN A 2 -15.60 -12.50 -6.06
CA ASN A 2 -15.08 -13.66 -5.32
C ASN A 2 -15.54 -13.60 -3.85
N LYS A 3 -15.62 -14.77 -3.18
CA LYS A 3 -16.05 -14.90 -1.76
C LYS A 3 -15.15 -14.11 -0.79
N GLU A 4 -13.84 -14.07 -1.03
CA GLU A 4 -12.89 -13.29 -0.22
C GLU A 4 -13.05 -11.79 -0.44
N THR A 5 -13.23 -11.37 -1.69
CA THR A 5 -13.53 -9.98 -2.04
C THR A 5 -14.79 -9.47 -1.33
N GLN A 6 -15.87 -10.29 -1.29
CA GLN A 6 -17.08 -9.93 -0.57
C GLN A 6 -16.84 -9.78 0.94
N LYS A 7 -16.06 -10.67 1.56
CA LYS A 7 -15.70 -10.54 2.98
C LYS A 7 -14.95 -9.24 3.27
N ILE A 8 -14.03 -8.84 2.37
CA ILE A 8 -13.29 -7.58 2.52
C ILE A 8 -14.27 -6.39 2.47
N VAL A 9 -15.19 -6.37 1.52
CA VAL A 9 -16.24 -5.33 1.44
C VAL A 9 -17.03 -5.26 2.73
N ASP A 10 -17.56 -6.42 3.21
CA ASP A 10 -18.33 -6.51 4.44
C ASP A 10 -17.54 -6.03 5.68
N GLN A 11 -16.22 -6.31 5.73
CA GLN A 11 -15.34 -5.82 6.80
C GLN A 11 -15.25 -4.29 6.82
N TYR A 12 -15.09 -3.68 5.65
CA TYR A 12 -15.02 -2.22 5.55
C TYR A 12 -16.35 -1.55 5.85
N GLU A 13 -17.48 -2.13 5.45
CA GLU A 13 -18.81 -1.62 5.80
C GLU A 13 -19.07 -1.70 7.31
N ARG A 14 -18.74 -2.83 7.96
CA ARG A 14 -18.82 -2.92 9.43
C ARG A 14 -17.96 -1.87 10.14
N ARG A 15 -16.79 -1.55 9.60
CA ARG A 15 -15.91 -0.51 10.18
C ARG A 15 -16.51 0.89 10.06
N LYS A 16 -17.20 1.21 8.96
CA LYS A 16 -17.90 2.49 8.82
C LYS A 16 -19.03 2.64 9.86
N ASN A 17 -19.78 1.56 10.12
CA ASN A 17 -20.90 1.57 11.05
C ASN A 17 -20.47 1.56 12.52
N ASN A 18 -19.26 1.09 12.82
CA ASN A 18 -18.65 1.11 14.16
C ASN A 18 -17.80 2.37 14.37
N GLU A 19 -18.34 3.53 14.06
CA GLU A 19 -17.68 4.82 14.28
C GLU A 19 -17.42 5.14 15.77
N ASN A 20 -16.49 4.46 16.38
CA ASN A 20 -15.60 5.10 17.30
C ASN A 20 -14.58 5.88 16.45
N VAL A 21 -15.00 7.01 15.93
CA VAL A 21 -14.17 7.98 15.24
C VAL A 21 -13.11 8.43 16.25
N ILE A 22 -11.98 7.72 16.28
CA ILE A 22 -10.75 8.25 16.88
C ILE A 22 -10.48 9.51 16.06
N ARG A 23 -10.80 10.65 16.65
CA ARG A 23 -10.69 11.95 15.98
C ARG A 23 -9.29 12.02 15.36
N HIS A 24 -9.19 12.27 14.08
CA HIS A 24 -7.92 12.41 13.37
C HIS A 24 -6.98 13.40 14.06
N SER A 25 -7.54 14.40 14.75
CA SER A 25 -6.82 15.36 15.60
C SER A 25 -5.98 14.72 16.71
N ASP A 26 -6.47 13.64 17.33
CA ASP A 26 -5.80 13.04 18.49
C ASP A 26 -4.55 12.23 18.09
N ASN A 27 -4.46 11.83 16.81
CA ASN A 27 -3.34 11.08 16.26
C ASN A 27 -2.48 11.90 15.29
N PHE A 28 -2.61 13.22 15.26
CA PHE A 28 -1.94 14.09 14.30
C PHE A 28 -0.44 13.81 14.19
N TYR A 29 0.29 13.81 15.29
CA TYR A 29 1.74 13.58 15.29
C TYR A 29 2.10 12.19 14.75
N PHE A 30 1.38 11.16 15.19
CA PHE A 30 1.62 9.79 14.72
C PHE A 30 1.40 9.68 13.21
N ASN A 31 0.26 10.16 12.73
CA ASN A 31 -0.08 10.09 11.31
C ASN A 31 0.92 10.87 10.45
N HIS A 32 1.26 12.09 10.90
CA HIS A 32 2.22 12.95 10.21
C HIS A 32 3.61 12.31 10.11
N PHE A 33 4.19 11.87 11.22
CA PHE A 33 5.52 11.27 11.23
C PHE A 33 5.56 9.93 10.50
N ALA A 34 4.58 9.06 10.71
CA ALA A 34 4.50 7.76 10.03
C ALA A 34 4.34 7.92 8.50
N GLN A 35 3.58 8.91 8.04
CA GLN A 35 3.44 9.21 6.62
C GLN A 35 4.75 9.78 6.06
N SER A 36 5.34 10.77 6.72
CA SER A 36 6.59 11.40 6.26
C SER A 36 7.74 10.38 6.17
N GLU A 37 7.85 9.49 7.15
CA GLU A 37 8.84 8.40 7.14
C GLU A 37 8.67 7.47 5.93
N ARG A 38 7.45 7.04 5.65
CA ARG A 38 7.17 6.18 4.49
C ARG A 38 7.49 6.89 3.18
N GLU A 39 7.02 8.13 3.03
CA GLU A 39 7.25 8.93 1.83
C GLU A 39 8.76 9.15 1.59
N LEU A 40 9.57 9.32 2.65
CA LEU A 40 11.02 9.41 2.54
C LEU A 40 11.63 8.13 1.98
N VAL A 41 11.29 6.98 2.55
CA VAL A 41 11.79 5.67 2.08
C VAL A 41 11.36 5.40 0.64
N TYR A 42 10.10 5.68 0.27
CA TYR A 42 9.65 5.55 -1.12
C TYR A 42 10.44 6.46 -2.06
N THR A 43 10.71 7.71 -1.63
CA THR A 43 11.50 8.67 -2.40
C THR A 43 12.91 8.14 -2.68
N GLU A 44 13.58 7.59 -1.66
CA GLU A 44 14.93 7.02 -1.78
C GLU A 44 14.94 5.83 -2.75
N ILE A 45 13.97 4.89 -2.62
CA ILE A 45 13.86 3.73 -3.51
C ILE A 45 13.63 4.20 -4.96
N ILE A 46 12.68 5.10 -5.19
CA ILE A 46 12.30 5.55 -6.53
C ILE A 46 13.45 6.33 -7.17
N LYS A 47 14.08 7.27 -6.46
CA LYS A 47 15.20 8.05 -6.98
C LYS A 47 16.45 7.20 -7.27
N LYS A 48 16.70 6.16 -6.49
CA LYS A 48 17.81 5.24 -6.72
C LYS A 48 17.62 4.40 -7.99
N ARG A 49 16.37 4.06 -8.32
CA ARG A 49 16.05 3.17 -9.45
C ARG A 49 15.73 3.89 -10.74
N PHE A 50 15.16 5.05 -10.65
CA PHE A 50 14.59 5.74 -11.79
C PHE A 50 15.11 7.18 -11.89
N ASN A 51 15.75 7.50 -13.01
CA ASN A 51 16.33 8.83 -13.22
C ASN A 51 15.29 9.93 -13.40
N SER A 52 14.08 9.60 -13.88
CA SER A 52 13.05 10.58 -14.19
C SER A 52 11.66 10.07 -13.79
N PRO A 53 11.15 10.48 -12.62
CA PRO A 53 9.80 10.08 -12.16
C PRO A 53 8.68 10.39 -13.15
N GLY A 54 8.82 11.47 -13.95
CA GLY A 54 7.83 11.85 -14.95
C GLY A 54 7.63 10.85 -16.10
N LEU A 55 8.58 9.91 -16.29
CA LEU A 55 8.49 8.85 -17.31
C LEU A 55 8.00 7.51 -16.72
N ILE A 56 7.90 7.40 -15.41
CA ILE A 56 7.56 6.17 -14.69
C ILE A 56 6.06 5.97 -14.65
N LYS A 57 5.61 4.81 -15.07
CA LYS A 57 4.21 4.40 -15.02
C LYS A 57 3.94 3.57 -13.78
N ILE A 58 3.03 4.04 -12.92
CA ILE A 58 2.69 3.41 -11.66
C ILE A 58 1.22 3.00 -11.61
N LEU A 59 0.96 1.85 -10.97
CA LEU A 59 -0.38 1.41 -10.57
C LEU A 59 -0.43 1.21 -9.06
N GLU A 60 -1.32 1.92 -8.36
CA GLU A 60 -1.65 1.64 -6.97
C GLU A 60 -2.82 0.67 -6.87
N ILE A 61 -2.63 -0.43 -6.15
CA ILE A 61 -3.68 -1.40 -5.79
C ILE A 61 -4.28 -1.01 -4.45
N GLY A 62 -5.62 -0.87 -4.40
CA GLY A 62 -6.35 -0.47 -3.19
C GLY A 62 -6.04 0.97 -2.78
N ALA A 63 -6.18 1.92 -3.70
CA ALA A 63 -5.78 3.31 -3.51
C ALA A 63 -6.60 4.07 -2.44
N GLY A 64 -7.71 3.51 -1.97
CA GLY A 64 -8.59 4.15 -1.00
C GLY A 64 -9.15 5.46 -1.55
N THR A 65 -8.91 6.57 -0.86
CA THR A 65 -9.30 7.92 -1.32
C THR A 65 -8.18 8.68 -2.02
N GLY A 66 -7.05 8.01 -2.35
CA GLY A 66 -5.99 8.57 -3.18
C GLY A 66 -4.90 9.35 -2.45
N VAL A 67 -4.72 9.14 -1.14
CA VAL A 67 -3.70 9.87 -0.35
C VAL A 67 -2.29 9.72 -0.94
N ASN A 68 -1.91 8.51 -1.36
CA ASN A 68 -0.58 8.25 -1.93
C ASN A 68 -0.44 8.83 -3.36
N LEU A 69 -1.52 9.01 -4.11
CA LEU A 69 -1.47 9.58 -5.46
C LEU A 69 -0.93 11.02 -5.43
N HIS A 70 -1.32 11.80 -4.40
CA HIS A 70 -0.75 13.14 -4.18
C HIS A 70 0.76 13.11 -3.90
N PHE A 71 1.23 12.10 -3.16
CA PHE A 71 2.68 11.92 -2.92
C PHE A 71 3.42 11.65 -4.22
N PHE A 72 2.97 10.71 -5.06
CA PHE A 72 3.62 10.43 -6.34
C PHE A 72 3.63 11.66 -7.24
N LYS A 73 2.54 12.45 -7.25
CA LYS A 73 2.52 13.72 -7.99
C LYS A 73 3.55 14.72 -7.49
N ARG A 74 3.67 14.89 -6.17
CA ARG A 74 4.71 15.76 -5.56
C ARG A 74 6.12 15.28 -5.88
N LEU A 75 6.34 13.96 -6.01
CA LEU A 75 7.63 13.38 -6.37
C LEU A 75 7.99 13.58 -7.85
N GLY A 76 7.08 14.09 -8.67
CA GLY A 76 7.31 14.45 -10.07
C GLY A 76 6.69 13.49 -11.09
N PHE A 77 5.87 12.52 -10.68
CA PHE A 77 5.11 11.70 -11.62
C PHE A 77 4.12 12.57 -12.39
N LYS A 78 3.93 12.26 -13.65
CA LYS A 78 2.86 12.88 -14.45
C LYS A 78 1.53 12.18 -14.18
N TRP A 79 0.44 12.93 -14.15
CA TRP A 79 -0.89 12.35 -13.89
C TRP A 79 -1.26 11.23 -14.86
N GLU A 80 -0.93 11.38 -16.15
CA GLU A 80 -1.17 10.37 -17.19
C GLU A 80 -0.45 9.04 -16.95
N ASN A 81 0.60 9.03 -16.10
CA ASN A 81 1.37 7.86 -15.73
C ASN A 81 0.95 7.25 -14.37
N ILE A 82 0.10 7.93 -13.63
CA ILE A 82 -0.47 7.43 -12.37
C ILE A 82 -1.78 6.71 -12.68
N ASN A 83 -1.88 5.47 -12.21
CA ASN A 83 -3.08 4.64 -12.33
C ASN A 83 -3.45 4.12 -10.95
N ALA A 84 -4.72 3.87 -10.69
CA ALA A 84 -5.18 3.36 -9.42
C ALA A 84 -6.33 2.37 -9.55
N ASN A 85 -6.34 1.39 -8.67
CA ASN A 85 -7.45 0.46 -8.47
C ASN A 85 -8.06 0.66 -7.09
N GLU A 86 -9.37 0.56 -6.98
CA GLU A 86 -10.08 0.53 -5.70
C GLU A 86 -11.25 -0.45 -5.76
N LEU A 87 -11.37 -1.25 -4.70
CA LEU A 87 -12.39 -2.28 -4.57
C LEU A 87 -13.75 -1.72 -4.15
N LEU A 88 -13.75 -0.73 -3.27
CA LEU A 88 -14.97 -0.20 -2.65
C LEU A 88 -15.55 0.92 -3.51
N SER A 89 -16.78 0.75 -4.00
CA SER A 89 -17.40 1.69 -4.94
C SER A 89 -17.52 3.10 -4.39
N ASP A 90 -17.78 3.28 -3.09
CA ASP A 90 -17.86 4.61 -2.47
C ASP A 90 -16.50 5.34 -2.49
N ARG A 91 -15.39 4.63 -2.27
CA ARG A 91 -14.04 5.19 -2.37
C ARG A 91 -13.63 5.40 -3.82
N PHE A 92 -14.03 4.50 -4.70
CA PHE A 92 -13.82 4.66 -6.14
C PHE A 92 -14.49 5.93 -6.66
N GLU A 93 -15.72 6.23 -6.24
CA GLU A 93 -16.41 7.48 -6.59
C GLU A 93 -15.64 8.72 -6.09
N VAL A 94 -15.07 8.67 -4.87
CA VAL A 94 -14.21 9.76 -4.37
C VAL A 94 -12.98 9.92 -5.25
N LEU A 95 -12.31 8.81 -5.63
CA LEU A 95 -11.16 8.84 -6.54
C LEU A 95 -11.54 9.45 -7.89
N ARG A 96 -12.64 9.00 -8.50
CA ARG A 96 -13.10 9.46 -9.80
C ARG A 96 -13.36 10.96 -9.82
N ASN A 97 -13.94 11.48 -8.76
CA ASN A 97 -14.25 12.91 -8.64
C ASN A 97 -12.99 13.75 -8.33
N THR A 98 -12.04 13.20 -7.55
CA THR A 98 -10.84 13.93 -7.13
C THR A 98 -9.73 13.89 -8.18
N PHE A 99 -9.63 12.79 -8.94
CA PHE A 99 -8.55 12.55 -9.90
C PHE A 99 -9.08 12.20 -11.31
N PRO A 100 -9.86 13.06 -11.96
CA PRO A 100 -10.46 12.76 -13.27
C PRO A 100 -9.42 12.56 -14.40
N GLN A 101 -8.16 12.96 -14.16
CA GLN A 101 -7.06 12.90 -15.11
C GLN A 101 -6.24 11.60 -15.04
N ILE A 102 -6.53 10.68 -14.11
CA ILE A 102 -5.83 9.39 -14.03
C ILE A 102 -6.71 8.24 -14.51
N ARG A 103 -6.08 7.13 -14.91
CA ARG A 103 -6.82 5.92 -15.24
C ARG A 103 -7.16 5.15 -13.97
N LEU A 104 -8.46 4.91 -13.76
CA LEU A 104 -9.01 4.23 -12.60
C LEU A 104 -9.60 2.86 -13.00
N PHE A 105 -9.46 1.89 -12.11
CA PHE A 105 -9.99 0.54 -12.24
C PHE A 105 -10.84 0.22 -11.00
N GLU A 106 -12.13 0.05 -11.20
CA GLU A 106 -13.05 -0.34 -10.12
C GLU A 106 -13.02 -1.85 -9.89
N GLY A 107 -13.17 -2.28 -8.64
CA GLY A 107 -13.40 -3.67 -8.26
C GLY A 107 -12.15 -4.45 -7.90
N ASP A 108 -12.27 -5.78 -7.99
CA ASP A 108 -11.22 -6.73 -7.59
C ASP A 108 -9.96 -6.57 -8.45
N ALA A 109 -8.85 -6.24 -7.80
CA ALA A 109 -7.56 -6.07 -8.46
C ALA A 109 -7.08 -7.32 -9.23
N CYS A 110 -7.53 -8.52 -8.84
CA CYS A 110 -7.22 -9.75 -9.56
C CYS A 110 -7.89 -9.84 -10.92
N ASP A 111 -9.00 -9.14 -11.10
CA ASP A 111 -9.85 -9.22 -12.29
C ASP A 111 -9.75 -7.96 -13.17
N ILE A 112 -8.83 -7.03 -12.84
CA ILE A 112 -8.60 -5.82 -13.64
C ILE A 112 -8.23 -6.23 -15.08
N GLU A 113 -9.01 -5.75 -16.04
CA GLU A 113 -8.70 -5.89 -17.46
C GLU A 113 -7.66 -4.83 -17.87
N ILE A 114 -6.40 -5.17 -17.69
CA ILE A 114 -5.30 -4.46 -18.33
C ILE A 114 -4.84 -5.36 -19.48
N ASN A 115 -5.19 -4.97 -20.70
CA ASN A 115 -4.98 -5.76 -21.92
C ASN A 115 -3.49 -6.03 -22.27
N GLN A 116 -2.55 -5.61 -21.41
CA GLN A 116 -1.11 -5.80 -21.62
C GLN A 116 -0.42 -6.14 -20.30
N GLU A 117 0.23 -7.30 -20.29
CA GLU A 117 1.25 -7.61 -19.30
C GLU A 117 2.44 -6.65 -19.45
N ASN A 118 3.29 -6.59 -18.42
CA ASN A 118 4.51 -5.76 -18.44
C ASN A 118 4.24 -4.27 -18.74
N THR A 119 3.22 -3.69 -18.11
CA THR A 119 2.78 -2.32 -18.40
C THR A 119 3.41 -1.29 -17.48
N PHE A 120 3.64 -1.63 -16.20
CA PHE A 120 4.02 -0.69 -15.17
C PHE A 120 5.48 -0.86 -14.74
N ASP A 121 6.13 0.26 -14.46
CA ASP A 121 7.46 0.29 -13.86
C ASP A 121 7.36 0.04 -12.34
N ILE A 122 6.26 0.48 -11.72
CA ILE A 122 5.95 0.27 -10.31
C ILE A 122 4.52 -0.23 -10.16
N VAL A 123 4.32 -1.34 -9.43
CA VAL A 123 3.03 -1.72 -8.88
C VAL A 123 3.10 -1.53 -7.37
N PHE A 124 2.33 -0.57 -6.86
CA PHE A 124 2.35 -0.17 -5.45
C PHE A 124 1.14 -0.69 -4.71
N GLN A 125 1.31 -1.08 -3.46
CA GLN A 125 0.23 -1.33 -2.53
C GLN A 125 0.56 -0.82 -1.12
N SER A 126 -0.45 -0.37 -0.39
CA SER A 126 -0.33 0.11 0.98
C SER A 126 -1.46 -0.46 1.83
N THR A 127 -1.13 -1.38 2.74
CA THR A 127 -2.05 -2.03 3.69
C THR A 127 -3.23 -2.80 3.07
N VAL A 128 -3.01 -3.37 1.88
CA VAL A 128 -3.99 -4.21 1.18
C VAL A 128 -3.92 -5.65 1.66
N PHE A 129 -2.74 -6.26 1.64
CA PHE A 129 -2.58 -7.69 1.91
C PHE A 129 -2.89 -8.08 3.35
N THR A 130 -2.69 -7.19 4.31
CA THR A 130 -3.08 -7.41 5.70
C THR A 130 -4.59 -7.52 5.90
N SER A 131 -5.41 -7.01 4.97
CA SER A 131 -6.88 -7.14 4.96
C SER A 131 -7.37 -8.42 4.27
N ILE A 132 -6.48 -9.17 3.61
CA ILE A 132 -6.77 -10.43 2.93
C ILE A 132 -6.39 -11.57 3.88
N LEU A 133 -7.33 -12.40 4.30
CA LEU A 133 -7.08 -13.52 5.21
C LEU A 133 -6.85 -14.83 4.45
N ASP A 134 -7.38 -14.96 3.24
CA ASP A 134 -7.22 -16.13 2.38
C ASP A 134 -5.87 -16.14 1.68
N THR A 135 -5.06 -17.18 1.95
CA THR A 135 -3.70 -17.31 1.38
C THR A 135 -3.74 -17.51 -0.15
N THR A 136 -4.72 -18.24 -0.67
CA THR A 136 -4.86 -18.48 -2.10
C THR A 136 -5.15 -17.18 -2.85
N PHE A 137 -6.00 -16.34 -2.26
CA PHE A 137 -6.29 -15.02 -2.81
C PHE A 137 -5.07 -14.09 -2.76
N LYS A 138 -4.29 -14.10 -1.68
CA LYS A 138 -3.00 -13.37 -1.62
C LYS A 138 -2.06 -13.78 -2.76
N ILE A 139 -1.93 -15.08 -3.02
CA ILE A 139 -1.10 -15.60 -4.11
C ILE A 139 -1.63 -15.12 -5.47
N LYS A 140 -2.96 -15.20 -5.70
CA LYS A 140 -3.60 -14.72 -6.94
C LYS A 140 -3.29 -13.23 -7.16
N LEU A 141 -3.44 -12.39 -6.12
CA LEU A 141 -3.17 -10.96 -6.20
C LEU A 141 -1.69 -10.67 -6.44
N ALA A 142 -0.78 -11.35 -5.73
CA ALA A 142 0.66 -11.19 -5.92
C ALA A 142 1.08 -11.54 -7.35
N ASN A 143 0.57 -12.64 -7.91
CA ASN A 143 0.81 -13.05 -9.30
C ASN A 143 0.26 -12.02 -10.29
N LYS A 144 -0.94 -11.45 -10.03
CA LYS A 144 -1.49 -10.38 -10.86
C LYS A 144 -0.61 -9.14 -10.84
N MET A 145 -0.19 -8.68 -9.65
CA MET A 145 0.74 -7.55 -9.52
C MET A 145 2.04 -7.80 -10.29
N TRP A 146 2.57 -9.02 -10.20
CA TRP A 146 3.79 -9.43 -10.89
C TRP A 146 3.64 -9.43 -12.41
N SER A 147 2.54 -9.95 -12.94
CA SER A 147 2.29 -9.97 -14.40
C SER A 147 2.22 -8.56 -15.00
N LEU A 148 1.71 -7.59 -14.23
CA LEU A 148 1.59 -6.20 -14.64
C LEU A 148 2.91 -5.43 -14.66
N LEU A 149 3.94 -5.91 -13.96
CA LEU A 149 5.26 -5.28 -13.93
C LEU A 149 6.06 -5.53 -15.21
N LYS A 150 6.73 -4.50 -15.69
CA LYS A 150 7.80 -4.63 -16.69
C LYS A 150 8.99 -5.41 -16.15
N PRO A 151 9.79 -6.08 -17.00
CA PRO A 151 11.11 -6.55 -16.59
C PRO A 151 11.94 -5.40 -16.01
N GLY A 152 12.57 -5.61 -14.85
CA GLY A 152 13.28 -4.56 -14.12
C GLY A 152 12.41 -3.58 -13.32
N GLY A 153 11.08 -3.71 -13.41
CA GLY A 153 10.15 -2.98 -12.55
C GLY A 153 10.12 -3.51 -11.11
N ILE A 154 9.42 -2.82 -10.23
CA ILE A 154 9.32 -3.18 -8.81
C ILE A 154 7.87 -3.26 -8.30
N VAL A 155 7.61 -4.23 -7.42
CA VAL A 155 6.52 -4.07 -6.45
C VAL A 155 7.06 -3.20 -5.31
N LEU A 156 6.40 -2.06 -5.07
CA LEU A 156 6.62 -1.24 -3.90
C LEU A 156 5.53 -1.57 -2.87
N TRP A 157 5.93 -2.17 -1.77
CA TRP A 157 5.04 -2.77 -0.78
C TRP A 157 5.10 -2.03 0.54
N TYR A 158 3.96 -1.81 1.19
CA TYR A 158 3.89 -1.36 2.58
C TYR A 158 2.78 -2.06 3.33
N ASP A 159 3.12 -2.73 4.44
CA ASP A 159 2.15 -3.36 5.35
C ASP A 159 2.73 -3.52 6.76
N PHE A 160 1.87 -3.81 7.74
CA PHE A 160 2.32 -4.15 9.08
C PHE A 160 2.67 -5.65 9.21
N ALA A 161 3.68 -5.94 10.05
CA ALA A 161 4.27 -7.28 10.19
C ALA A 161 3.75 -8.05 11.42
N PHE A 162 2.96 -7.41 12.27
CA PHE A 162 2.49 -7.98 13.54
C PHE A 162 0.97 -8.00 13.58
N ASP A 163 0.40 -9.07 14.13
CA ASP A 163 -1.05 -9.17 14.30
C ASP A 163 -1.57 -8.11 15.27
N ASN A 164 -2.74 -7.57 14.97
CA ASN A 164 -3.46 -6.69 15.88
C ASN A 164 -4.47 -7.52 16.70
N PRO A 165 -4.21 -7.81 17.99
CA PRO A 165 -5.11 -8.66 18.79
C PRO A 165 -6.51 -8.09 18.97
N LYS A 166 -6.67 -6.77 18.77
CA LYS A 166 -7.96 -6.06 18.85
C LYS A 166 -8.74 -6.03 17.54
N ASN A 167 -8.13 -6.50 16.43
CA ASN A 167 -8.79 -6.50 15.12
C ASN A 167 -8.52 -7.82 14.37
N LYS A 168 -9.49 -8.71 14.41
CA LYS A 168 -9.44 -10.03 13.75
C LYS A 168 -9.64 -9.97 12.23
N ASP A 169 -10.07 -8.82 11.70
CA ASP A 169 -10.29 -8.61 10.27
C ASP A 169 -8.99 -8.34 9.52
N VAL A 170 -7.85 -8.31 10.20
CA VAL A 170 -6.55 -8.08 9.60
C VAL A 170 -5.49 -9.00 10.21
N LYS A 171 -4.50 -9.37 9.40
CA LYS A 171 -3.37 -10.19 9.81
C LYS A 171 -2.06 -9.58 9.33
N GLY A 172 -1.07 -9.49 10.22
CA GLY A 172 0.26 -9.00 9.89
C GLY A 172 0.98 -9.92 8.89
N ILE A 173 1.79 -9.35 8.00
CA ILE A 173 2.53 -10.08 6.98
C ILE A 173 4.03 -9.98 7.24
N LYS A 174 4.65 -11.11 7.52
CA LYS A 174 6.07 -11.21 7.83
C LYS A 174 6.92 -11.24 6.56
N LYS A 175 8.20 -10.87 6.66
CA LYS A 175 9.18 -10.93 5.56
C LYS A 175 9.17 -12.27 4.83
N LYS A 176 9.12 -13.40 5.56
CA LYS A 176 9.06 -14.75 4.99
C LYS A 176 7.85 -14.93 4.06
N GLU A 177 6.67 -14.46 4.47
CA GLU A 177 5.44 -14.55 3.66
C GLU A 177 5.56 -13.71 2.39
N ILE A 178 6.08 -12.48 2.49
CA ILE A 178 6.33 -11.61 1.32
C ILE A 178 7.30 -12.29 0.35
N THR A 179 8.38 -12.88 0.85
CA THR A 179 9.35 -13.63 0.02
C THR A 179 8.70 -14.84 -0.67
N GLN A 180 7.78 -15.52 -0.02
CA GLN A 180 7.05 -16.65 -0.62
C GLN A 180 6.06 -16.19 -1.72
N LEU A 181 5.36 -15.06 -1.51
CA LEU A 181 4.44 -14.48 -2.49
C LEU A 181 5.16 -14.04 -3.78
N PHE A 182 6.42 -13.62 -3.66
CA PHE A 182 7.25 -13.14 -4.77
C PHE A 182 8.55 -13.96 -4.90
N ASN A 183 8.43 -15.28 -4.83
CA ASN A 183 9.57 -16.21 -4.85
C ASN A 183 10.38 -16.17 -6.16
N GLN A 184 9.83 -15.63 -7.22
CA GLN A 184 10.45 -15.44 -8.53
C GLN A 184 11.22 -14.10 -8.66
N SER A 185 11.23 -13.27 -7.61
CA SER A 185 11.91 -11.97 -7.63
C SER A 185 13.43 -12.11 -7.71
N LYS A 186 14.08 -11.22 -8.44
CA LYS A 186 15.55 -11.15 -8.49
C LYS A 186 16.14 -10.72 -7.15
N ARG A 187 15.43 -9.82 -6.47
CA ARG A 187 15.89 -9.22 -5.21
C ARG A 187 14.72 -8.67 -4.42
N ILE A 188 14.77 -8.82 -3.09
CA ILE A 188 13.87 -8.15 -2.15
C ILE A 188 14.69 -7.40 -1.11
N VAL A 189 14.43 -6.10 -0.97
CA VAL A 189 15.00 -5.26 0.10
C VAL A 189 13.91 -4.84 1.05
N PHE A 190 14.14 -5.05 2.34
CA PHE A 190 13.18 -4.70 3.39
C PHE A 190 13.66 -3.51 4.22
N HIS A 191 12.77 -2.54 4.42
CA HIS A 191 12.94 -1.42 5.34
C HIS A 191 11.90 -1.54 6.45
N SER A 192 12.34 -1.55 7.71
CA SER A 192 11.43 -1.48 8.86
C SER A 192 11.10 -0.02 9.15
N THR A 193 9.82 0.29 9.25
CA THR A 193 9.33 1.66 9.46
C THR A 193 8.19 1.68 10.47
N THR A 194 7.74 2.87 10.82
CA THR A 194 6.54 3.16 11.59
C THR A 194 6.56 2.52 12.98
N LEU A 195 6.68 3.35 14.00
CA LEU A 195 6.56 2.90 15.39
C LEU A 195 5.27 2.13 15.62
N ALA A 196 5.32 1.16 16.51
CA ALA A 196 4.12 0.46 16.97
C ALA A 196 3.01 1.46 17.30
N PRO A 197 1.80 1.37 16.68
CA PRO A 197 0.76 2.37 16.84
C PRO A 197 0.39 2.71 18.29
N PRO A 198 0.36 1.74 19.24
CA PRO A 198 0.10 2.04 20.65
C PRO A 198 1.14 2.98 21.27
N ILE A 199 2.42 2.84 20.89
CA ILE A 199 3.52 3.70 21.33
C ILE A 199 3.48 5.02 20.58
N GLY A 200 3.46 4.96 19.24
CA GLY A 200 3.57 6.12 18.37
C GLY A 200 2.48 7.19 18.61
N ARG A 201 1.26 6.75 18.97
CA ARG A 201 0.14 7.66 19.28
C ARG A 201 0.33 8.40 20.61
N GLN A 202 1.03 7.79 21.58
CA GLN A 202 1.24 8.38 22.90
C GLN A 202 2.43 9.34 22.96
N VAL A 203 3.50 9.03 22.20
CA VAL A 203 4.77 9.74 22.32
C VAL A 203 4.81 11.09 21.57
N LYS A 204 3.79 11.39 20.75
CA LYS A 204 3.62 12.68 20.08
C LYS A 204 4.93 13.17 19.41
N LYS A 205 5.47 14.31 19.85
CA LYS A 205 6.70 14.93 19.32
C LYS A 205 7.97 14.08 19.53
N LEU A 206 7.95 13.11 20.45
CA LEU A 206 9.08 12.20 20.68
C LEU A 206 9.14 11.05 19.65
N TYR A 207 8.17 10.96 18.75
CA TYR A 207 8.14 9.92 17.72
C TYR A 207 9.48 9.76 16.96
N PRO A 208 10.13 10.85 16.44
CA PRO A 208 11.37 10.69 15.69
C PRO A 208 12.49 10.08 16.54
N LEU A 209 12.58 10.46 17.82
CA LEU A 209 13.60 9.93 18.73
C LEU A 209 13.42 8.42 18.96
N LEU A 210 12.19 7.99 19.28
CA LEU A 210 11.91 6.57 19.53
C LEU A 210 11.98 5.74 18.24
N ASN A 211 11.74 6.35 17.09
CA ASN A 211 11.85 5.70 15.80
C ASN A 211 13.31 5.40 15.39
N LEU A 212 14.31 5.90 16.10
CA LEU A 212 15.71 5.47 15.93
C LEU A 212 15.92 4.00 16.32
N PHE A 213 15.03 3.42 17.14
CA PHE A 213 15.12 2.05 17.61
C PHE A 213 14.34 1.07 16.69
N PRO A 214 15.00 0.28 15.81
CA PRO A 214 14.31 -0.56 14.83
C PRO A 214 13.36 -1.59 15.42
N PHE A 215 13.60 -2.07 16.64
CA PHE A 215 12.76 -3.06 17.32
C PHE A 215 11.40 -2.50 17.76
N LEU A 216 11.22 -1.18 17.78
CA LEU A 216 9.93 -0.52 18.02
C LEU A 216 9.09 -0.34 16.75
N ARG A 217 9.66 -0.63 15.57
CA ARG A 217 8.98 -0.50 14.29
C ARG A 217 8.18 -1.74 13.96
N THR A 218 6.97 -1.54 13.47
CA THR A 218 6.04 -2.65 13.21
C THR A 218 5.62 -2.80 11.77
N HIS A 219 6.03 -1.90 10.89
CA HIS A 219 5.66 -1.96 9.48
C HIS A 219 6.90 -2.24 8.61
N LEU A 220 6.65 -2.83 7.46
CA LEU A 220 7.65 -3.14 6.45
C LEU A 220 7.34 -2.40 5.15
N ILE A 221 8.37 -1.77 4.59
CA ILE A 221 8.41 -1.45 3.17
C ILE A 221 9.29 -2.50 2.50
N ALA A 222 8.81 -3.08 1.39
CA ALA A 222 9.61 -3.97 0.58
C ALA A 222 9.71 -3.44 -0.85
N GLU A 223 10.93 -3.39 -1.34
CA GLU A 223 11.30 -3.17 -2.73
C GLU A 223 11.53 -4.55 -3.35
N ILE A 224 10.65 -5.00 -4.24
CA ILE A 224 10.63 -6.35 -4.82
C ILE A 224 10.88 -6.23 -6.33
N GLU A 225 12.03 -6.66 -6.80
CA GLU A 225 12.49 -6.48 -8.19
C GLU A 225 12.12 -7.69 -9.07
N LYS A 226 11.53 -7.38 -10.25
CA LYS A 226 11.23 -8.34 -11.32
C LYS A 226 12.42 -8.61 -12.23
#